data_5fc8c2389314a91ab7feb69b5c6f0ca0
#
_entry.id   5fc8c2389314a91ab7feb69b5c6f0ca0
#
_cell.length_a   1.000
_cell.length_b   1.000
_cell.length_c   1.000
_cell.angle_alpha   90.00
_cell.angle_beta   90.00
_cell.angle_gamma   90.00
#
_symmetry.space_group_name_H-M   'P 1'
#
loop_
_entity.id
_entity.type
_entity.pdbx_description
1 polymer ?
#
loop_
_entity_poly.entity_id
_entity_poly.type
_entity_poly.pdbx_seq_one_letter_code
_entity_poly.pdbx_strand_id
1 'polypeptide(L)'
;MQENKIQVGNTEQVLLSKKNCHRALKVVNIANPEQGEWLFNWRGEKLSDNLMRCDYAHTAVRISDNEAVVINDKDLGLWSVVEWKYEVNLEEFWKCACDAFYATSFSPEERGSYHIRMYEEELNDDIKTMPEEERERYIAKYKEWVQILFNKHSRIMSAMITGPARFPSRRNEKMNNYYDNAVNEFRAWREKVLKSIARRIEEAKPEDQKAEEEWMRVKRMIDEHFLPTNLYNKLETIARNGKVDLINKAIEYVRSLNESRVKPIFTNRHKFWKLAELANQSISKQAEKENQKDVEILFDGGRVIKNYSEDRVQIVFDTKPRPDVISNLKHNGFRWSPRFSAWQRQLTNNAYYAVSRVI
;
A
#
# COMPACT_ATOMS: atom_id res chain seq x y z
N MET A 1 -23.40 -24.18 0.66
CA MET A 1 -24.49 -23.71 -0.24
C MET A 1 -24.09 -24.11 -1.65
N GLN A 2 -24.95 -24.84 -2.37
CA GLN A 2 -24.65 -25.26 -3.74
C GLN A 2 -24.61 -24.02 -4.61
N GLU A 3 -23.50 -23.79 -5.30
CA GLU A 3 -23.41 -22.87 -6.45
C GLU A 3 -24.50 -23.30 -7.46
N ASN A 4 -25.13 -22.33 -8.15
CA ASN A 4 -26.04 -22.64 -9.25
C ASN A 4 -25.25 -23.21 -10.43
N LYS A 5 -24.93 -24.50 -10.37
CA LYS A 5 -24.17 -25.21 -11.36
C LYS A 5 -25.11 -26.05 -12.22
N ILE A 6 -24.98 -25.96 -13.53
CA ILE A 6 -25.64 -26.86 -14.48
C ILE A 6 -24.56 -27.67 -15.21
N GLN A 7 -24.87 -28.95 -15.49
CA GLN A 7 -24.07 -29.74 -16.42
C GLN A 7 -24.54 -29.47 -17.84
N VAL A 8 -23.65 -28.89 -18.65
CA VAL A 8 -23.85 -28.81 -20.13
C VAL A 8 -22.79 -29.71 -20.76
N GLY A 9 -23.22 -30.88 -21.20
CA GLY A 9 -22.30 -31.93 -21.64
C GLY A 9 -21.47 -32.49 -20.46
N ASN A 10 -20.14 -32.55 -20.62
CA ASN A 10 -19.20 -33.01 -19.60
C ASN A 10 -18.62 -31.86 -18.73
N THR A 11 -19.07 -30.63 -18.91
CA THR A 11 -18.51 -29.45 -18.24
C THR A 11 -19.53 -28.84 -17.26
N GLU A 12 -19.09 -28.66 -16.01
CA GLU A 12 -19.88 -27.97 -15.00
C GLU A 12 -19.81 -26.45 -15.24
N GLN A 13 -20.97 -25.82 -15.48
CA GLN A 13 -21.06 -24.38 -15.74
C GLN A 13 -21.68 -23.65 -14.55
N VAL A 14 -21.11 -22.51 -14.19
CA VAL A 14 -21.63 -21.65 -13.15
C VAL A 14 -22.55 -20.59 -13.76
N LEU A 15 -23.81 -20.53 -13.31
CA LEU A 15 -24.77 -19.53 -13.76
C LEU A 15 -24.57 -18.19 -13.04
N LEU A 16 -24.90 -17.11 -13.78
CA LEU A 16 -25.01 -15.81 -13.15
C LEU A 16 -26.13 -15.77 -12.12
N SER A 17 -25.89 -15.04 -11.07
CA SER A 17 -26.82 -14.77 -9.97
C SER A 17 -26.52 -13.41 -9.38
N LYS A 18 -27.42 -12.87 -8.54
CA LYS A 18 -27.16 -11.62 -7.79
C LYS A 18 -25.90 -11.68 -6.93
N LYS A 19 -25.44 -12.88 -6.53
CA LYS A 19 -24.29 -13.06 -5.65
C LYS A 19 -22.95 -12.94 -6.38
N ASN A 20 -22.93 -13.33 -7.65
CA ASN A 20 -21.69 -13.50 -8.41
C ASN A 20 -21.58 -12.63 -9.67
N CYS A 21 -22.69 -12.04 -10.14
CA CYS A 21 -22.71 -11.31 -11.40
C CYS A 21 -21.72 -10.12 -11.44
N HIS A 22 -21.44 -9.48 -10.30
CA HIS A 22 -20.54 -8.35 -10.25
C HIS A 22 -19.08 -8.69 -10.62
N ARG A 23 -18.70 -9.96 -10.52
CA ARG A 23 -17.33 -10.44 -10.87
C ARG A 23 -17.21 -11.14 -12.22
N ALA A 24 -18.33 -11.36 -12.94
CA ALA A 24 -18.28 -11.96 -14.26
C ALA A 24 -17.62 -11.02 -15.27
N LEU A 25 -16.69 -11.54 -16.06
CA LEU A 25 -16.06 -10.84 -17.18
C LEU A 25 -16.66 -11.27 -18.51
N LYS A 26 -16.68 -12.58 -18.76
CA LYS A 26 -17.28 -13.14 -19.98
C LYS A 26 -18.37 -14.15 -19.63
N VAL A 27 -19.42 -14.11 -20.42
CA VAL A 27 -20.59 -14.97 -20.26
C VAL A 27 -21.05 -15.51 -21.61
N VAL A 28 -21.81 -16.60 -21.56
CA VAL A 28 -22.51 -17.19 -22.72
C VAL A 28 -23.98 -17.34 -22.37
N ASN A 29 -24.85 -17.00 -23.32
CA ASN A 29 -26.29 -17.26 -23.20
C ASN A 29 -26.56 -18.74 -23.34
N ILE A 30 -27.10 -19.41 -22.34
CA ILE A 30 -27.35 -20.86 -22.36
C ILE A 30 -28.50 -21.26 -23.30
N ALA A 31 -29.42 -20.34 -23.59
CA ALA A 31 -30.51 -20.59 -24.54
C ALA A 31 -30.07 -20.45 -26.00
N ASN A 32 -29.00 -19.71 -26.27
CA ASN A 32 -28.46 -19.44 -27.59
C ASN A 32 -26.92 -19.49 -27.59
N PRO A 33 -26.30 -20.63 -27.29
CA PRO A 33 -24.83 -20.72 -27.13
C PRO A 33 -24.08 -20.48 -28.44
N GLU A 34 -24.75 -20.61 -29.61
CA GLU A 34 -24.19 -20.31 -30.91
C GLU A 34 -23.87 -18.82 -31.12
N GLN A 35 -24.42 -17.93 -30.30
CA GLN A 35 -24.10 -16.50 -30.32
C GLN A 35 -22.69 -16.20 -29.79
N GLY A 36 -22.03 -17.18 -29.19
CA GLY A 36 -20.68 -17.05 -28.64
C GLY A 36 -20.56 -16.28 -27.33
N GLU A 37 -19.38 -15.73 -27.11
CA GLU A 37 -19.05 -15.06 -25.83
C GLU A 37 -19.45 -13.59 -25.84
N TRP A 38 -19.87 -13.13 -24.65
CA TRP A 38 -20.28 -11.76 -24.38
C TRP A 38 -19.46 -11.19 -23.22
N LEU A 39 -19.02 -9.94 -23.32
CA LEU A 39 -18.47 -9.17 -22.21
C LEU A 39 -19.63 -8.72 -21.32
N PHE A 40 -19.59 -9.14 -20.06
CA PHE A 40 -20.61 -8.81 -19.07
C PHE A 40 -20.21 -7.60 -18.25
N ASN A 41 -21.20 -6.75 -17.99
CA ASN A 41 -21.03 -5.54 -17.22
C ASN A 41 -22.08 -5.43 -16.12
N TRP A 42 -21.61 -5.29 -14.90
CA TRP A 42 -22.45 -5.06 -13.76
C TRP A 42 -23.08 -3.65 -13.86
N ARG A 43 -24.22 -3.44 -13.21
CA ARG A 43 -24.99 -2.18 -13.26
C ARG A 43 -24.11 -0.93 -13.19
N GLY A 44 -24.38 0.02 -14.09
CA GLY A 44 -23.75 1.34 -14.10
C GLY A 44 -22.28 1.38 -14.52
N GLU A 45 -21.67 0.25 -14.85
CA GLU A 45 -20.32 0.25 -15.47
C GLU A 45 -20.43 0.62 -16.94
N LYS A 46 -19.44 1.35 -17.48
CA LYS A 46 -19.35 1.73 -18.87
C LYS A 46 -18.53 0.69 -19.62
N LEU A 47 -19.13 0.00 -20.59
CA LEU A 47 -18.45 -1.05 -21.37
C LEU A 47 -17.69 -0.51 -22.57
N SER A 48 -18.24 0.52 -23.23
CA SER A 48 -17.61 1.18 -24.37
C SER A 48 -18.20 2.59 -24.53
N ASP A 49 -17.55 3.41 -25.40
CA ASP A 49 -18.00 4.77 -25.66
C ASP A 49 -19.38 4.86 -26.32
N ASN A 50 -19.82 3.77 -26.96
CA ASN A 50 -21.08 3.69 -27.71
C ASN A 50 -22.24 3.07 -26.93
N LEU A 51 -22.01 2.56 -25.70
CA LEU A 51 -23.05 1.93 -24.89
C LEU A 51 -23.51 2.89 -23.78
N MET A 52 -24.81 3.16 -23.79
CA MET A 52 -25.43 3.93 -22.70
C MET A 52 -25.30 3.17 -21.38
N ARG A 53 -24.81 3.86 -20.37
CA ARG A 53 -24.78 3.38 -19.00
C ARG A 53 -26.19 3.04 -18.54
N CYS A 54 -26.43 1.80 -18.12
CA CYS A 54 -27.67 1.38 -17.51
C CYS A 54 -27.49 1.23 -15.99
N ASP A 55 -28.04 2.18 -15.23
CA ASP A 55 -27.87 2.18 -13.76
C ASP A 55 -28.74 1.12 -13.05
N TYR A 56 -29.77 0.61 -13.72
CA TYR A 56 -30.77 -0.30 -13.11
C TYR A 56 -30.70 -1.73 -13.60
N ALA A 57 -29.96 -2.00 -14.65
CA ALA A 57 -29.81 -3.32 -15.23
C ALA A 57 -28.34 -3.61 -15.62
N HIS A 58 -28.02 -4.89 -15.75
CA HIS A 58 -26.74 -5.31 -16.29
C HIS A 58 -26.76 -5.19 -17.82
N THR A 59 -25.57 -5.13 -18.41
CA THR A 59 -25.42 -5.13 -19.87
C THR A 59 -24.43 -6.20 -20.28
N ALA A 60 -24.64 -6.79 -21.46
CA ALA A 60 -23.63 -7.65 -22.09
C ALA A 60 -23.42 -7.22 -23.52
N VAL A 61 -22.18 -7.30 -23.99
CA VAL A 61 -21.77 -6.95 -25.36
C VAL A 61 -21.15 -8.16 -26.00
N ARG A 62 -21.72 -8.59 -27.15
CA ARG A 62 -21.18 -9.72 -27.91
C ARG A 62 -19.82 -9.37 -28.52
N ILE A 63 -18.85 -10.26 -28.32
CA ILE A 63 -17.46 -9.99 -28.72
C ILE A 63 -17.32 -9.98 -30.25
N SER A 64 -18.14 -10.74 -30.97
CA SER A 64 -18.03 -10.90 -32.43
C SER A 64 -18.43 -9.68 -33.26
N ASP A 65 -19.43 -8.91 -32.83
CA ASP A 65 -20.05 -7.83 -33.61
C ASP A 65 -20.46 -6.61 -32.80
N ASN A 66 -20.15 -6.59 -31.50
CA ASN A 66 -20.50 -5.52 -30.54
C ASN A 66 -22.03 -5.32 -30.37
N GLU A 67 -22.86 -6.31 -30.65
CA GLU A 67 -24.27 -6.25 -30.28
C GLU A 67 -24.42 -6.17 -28.75
N ALA A 68 -25.24 -5.24 -28.27
CA ALA A 68 -25.43 -5.01 -26.85
C ALA A 68 -26.85 -5.42 -26.44
N VAL A 69 -26.94 -6.08 -25.27
CA VAL A 69 -28.20 -6.46 -24.65
C VAL A 69 -28.26 -6.03 -23.20
N VAL A 70 -29.47 -5.71 -22.74
CA VAL A 70 -29.74 -5.42 -21.33
C VAL A 70 -30.21 -6.70 -20.64
N ILE A 71 -29.63 -7.02 -19.51
CA ILE A 71 -29.96 -8.22 -18.70
C ILE A 71 -30.55 -7.79 -17.38
N ASN A 72 -31.80 -8.17 -17.12
CA ASN A 72 -32.43 -7.91 -15.84
C ASN A 72 -32.04 -8.99 -14.81
N ASP A 73 -32.19 -8.68 -13.53
CA ASP A 73 -31.88 -9.60 -12.43
C ASP A 73 -32.56 -10.97 -12.55
N LYS A 74 -33.79 -11.01 -13.07
CA LYS A 74 -34.56 -12.24 -13.26
C LYS A 74 -34.00 -13.13 -14.40
N ASP A 75 -33.26 -12.54 -15.32
CA ASP A 75 -32.75 -13.20 -16.52
C ASP A 75 -31.28 -13.62 -16.33
N LEU A 76 -30.64 -13.30 -15.20
CA LEU A 76 -29.25 -13.68 -14.91
C LEU A 76 -29.00 -15.18 -15.04
N GLY A 77 -29.92 -16.01 -14.56
CA GLY A 77 -29.80 -17.47 -14.65
C GLY A 77 -29.84 -18.05 -16.08
N LEU A 78 -30.07 -17.24 -17.10
CA LEU A 78 -29.98 -17.63 -18.52
C LEU A 78 -28.53 -17.49 -19.07
N TRP A 79 -27.59 -17.08 -18.24
CA TRP A 79 -26.22 -16.81 -18.63
C TRP A 79 -25.25 -17.62 -17.79
N SER A 80 -24.33 -18.33 -18.42
CA SER A 80 -23.24 -19.03 -17.76
C SER A 80 -21.95 -18.22 -17.83
N VAL A 81 -21.15 -18.28 -16.77
CA VAL A 81 -19.87 -17.59 -16.67
C VAL A 81 -18.79 -18.40 -17.36
N VAL A 82 -18.03 -17.75 -18.24
CA VAL A 82 -16.87 -18.30 -18.93
C VAL A 82 -15.59 -17.83 -18.29
N GLU A 83 -15.54 -16.55 -17.89
CA GLU A 83 -14.35 -15.93 -17.32
C GLU A 83 -14.71 -14.98 -16.18
N TRP A 84 -13.93 -15.03 -15.09
CA TRP A 84 -14.07 -14.19 -13.93
C TRP A 84 -13.09 -13.00 -13.97
N LYS A 85 -13.50 -11.83 -13.49
CA LYS A 85 -12.64 -10.64 -13.33
C LYS A 85 -11.59 -10.83 -12.23
N TYR A 86 -11.92 -11.61 -11.20
CA TYR A 86 -11.17 -11.71 -9.96
C TYR A 86 -10.79 -13.16 -9.66
N GLU A 87 -9.57 -13.35 -9.18
CA GLU A 87 -9.04 -14.65 -8.73
C GLU A 87 -9.68 -15.07 -7.41
N VAL A 88 -9.75 -14.12 -6.45
CA VAL A 88 -10.33 -14.36 -5.13
C VAL A 88 -11.70 -13.72 -5.05
N ASN A 89 -12.69 -14.48 -4.53
CA ASN A 89 -14.04 -14.00 -4.32
C ASN A 89 -14.42 -13.94 -2.84
N LEU A 90 -15.44 -13.15 -2.54
CA LEU A 90 -16.04 -12.95 -1.22
C LEU A 90 -17.53 -13.36 -1.20
N GLU A 91 -17.96 -14.23 -2.11
CA GLU A 91 -19.36 -14.65 -2.24
C GLU A 91 -19.92 -15.28 -0.95
N GLU A 92 -19.06 -15.91 -0.16
CA GLU A 92 -19.41 -16.46 1.17
C GLU A 92 -20.00 -15.40 2.12
N PHE A 93 -19.64 -14.13 1.96
CA PHE A 93 -20.12 -13.00 2.77
C PHE A 93 -21.37 -12.32 2.21
N TRP A 94 -21.88 -12.74 1.05
CA TRP A 94 -22.99 -12.05 0.39
C TRP A 94 -24.22 -11.89 1.29
N LYS A 95 -24.63 -12.97 1.97
CA LYS A 95 -25.75 -12.93 2.93
C LYS A 95 -25.45 -11.98 4.09
N CYS A 96 -24.26 -12.05 4.65
CA CYS A 96 -23.84 -11.18 5.76
C CYS A 96 -23.82 -9.70 5.33
N ALA A 97 -23.41 -9.41 4.09
CA ALA A 97 -23.45 -8.07 3.52
C ALA A 97 -24.89 -7.56 3.34
N CYS A 98 -25.80 -8.37 2.80
CA CYS A 98 -27.20 -8.00 2.68
C CYS A 98 -27.84 -7.70 4.06
N ASP A 99 -27.61 -8.59 5.03
CA ASP A 99 -28.09 -8.43 6.40
C ASP A 99 -27.51 -7.16 7.07
N ALA A 100 -26.24 -6.82 6.76
CA ALA A 100 -25.60 -5.61 7.27
C ALA A 100 -26.32 -4.32 6.83
N PHE A 101 -26.89 -4.30 5.65
CA PHE A 101 -27.57 -3.12 5.11
C PHE A 101 -29.09 -3.13 5.26
N TYR A 102 -29.67 -4.17 5.86
CA TYR A 102 -31.12 -4.31 6.02
C TYR A 102 -31.77 -3.12 6.74
N ALA A 103 -31.17 -2.62 7.80
CA ALA A 103 -31.70 -1.49 8.59
C ALA A 103 -31.23 -0.11 8.09
N THR A 104 -30.44 -0.03 7.01
CA THR A 104 -29.85 1.22 6.52
C THR A 104 -30.09 1.48 5.02
N SER A 105 -30.70 0.53 4.30
CA SER A 105 -30.95 0.66 2.86
C SER A 105 -32.34 0.14 2.48
N PHE A 106 -32.98 0.80 1.50
CA PHE A 106 -34.21 0.30 0.85
C PHE A 106 -33.92 -0.89 -0.08
N SER A 107 -32.69 -1.03 -0.57
CA SER A 107 -32.25 -2.13 -1.42
C SER A 107 -31.02 -2.81 -0.80
N PRO A 108 -31.17 -3.57 0.29
CA PRO A 108 -30.05 -4.15 1.04
C PRO A 108 -29.24 -5.16 0.23
N GLU A 109 -29.86 -5.91 -0.69
CA GLU A 109 -29.18 -6.83 -1.59
C GLU A 109 -28.24 -6.10 -2.56
N GLU A 110 -28.71 -5.01 -3.16
CA GLU A 110 -27.89 -4.20 -4.06
C GLU A 110 -26.72 -3.53 -3.33
N ARG A 111 -27.03 -3.01 -2.12
CA ARG A 111 -26.02 -2.38 -1.27
C ARG A 111 -24.97 -3.40 -0.82
N GLY A 112 -25.39 -4.60 -0.44
CA GLY A 112 -24.51 -5.71 -0.08
C GLY A 112 -23.62 -6.14 -1.25
N SER A 113 -24.20 -6.34 -2.44
CA SER A 113 -23.45 -6.68 -3.66
C SER A 113 -22.42 -5.61 -4.03
N TYR A 114 -22.78 -4.32 -3.89
CA TYR A 114 -21.86 -3.21 -4.14
C TYR A 114 -20.64 -3.25 -3.20
N HIS A 115 -20.86 -3.48 -1.91
CA HIS A 115 -19.75 -3.56 -0.94
C HIS A 115 -18.89 -4.81 -1.12
N ILE A 116 -19.50 -5.96 -1.45
CA ILE A 116 -18.73 -7.18 -1.80
C ILE A 116 -17.84 -6.88 -2.99
N ARG A 117 -18.36 -6.27 -4.06
CA ARG A 117 -17.59 -5.90 -5.24
C ARG A 117 -16.39 -5.00 -4.88
N MET A 118 -16.64 -3.97 -4.09
CA MET A 118 -15.56 -3.05 -3.65
C MET A 118 -14.44 -3.78 -2.92
N TYR A 119 -14.78 -4.67 -1.99
CA TYR A 119 -13.79 -5.43 -1.23
C TYR A 119 -13.08 -6.49 -2.10
N GLU A 120 -13.78 -7.13 -3.05
CA GLU A 120 -13.16 -8.05 -4.00
C GLU A 120 -12.17 -7.34 -4.91
N GLU A 121 -12.54 -6.20 -5.47
CA GLU A 121 -11.67 -5.38 -6.32
C GLU A 121 -10.42 -4.95 -5.54
N GLU A 122 -10.58 -4.39 -4.35
CA GLU A 122 -9.49 -3.98 -3.48
C GLU A 122 -8.57 -5.15 -3.10
N LEU A 123 -9.12 -6.29 -2.72
CA LEU A 123 -8.35 -7.49 -2.37
C LEU A 123 -7.54 -8.02 -3.55
N ASN A 124 -8.18 -8.14 -4.73
CA ASN A 124 -7.52 -8.66 -5.91
C ASN A 124 -6.45 -7.71 -6.44
N ASP A 125 -6.64 -6.39 -6.32
CA ASP A 125 -5.60 -5.42 -6.64
C ASP A 125 -4.40 -5.53 -5.69
N ASP A 126 -4.63 -5.73 -4.39
CA ASP A 126 -3.56 -5.90 -3.41
C ASP A 126 -2.71 -7.15 -3.68
N ILE A 127 -3.34 -8.28 -4.02
CA ILE A 127 -2.61 -9.54 -4.22
C ILE A 127 -1.88 -9.64 -5.55
N LYS A 128 -2.20 -8.81 -6.57
CA LYS A 128 -1.53 -8.83 -7.88
C LYS A 128 -0.01 -8.69 -7.79
N THR A 129 0.46 -7.84 -6.91
CA THR A 129 1.89 -7.55 -6.72
C THR A 129 2.51 -8.31 -5.56
N MET A 130 1.72 -9.15 -4.89
CA MET A 130 2.13 -9.84 -3.68
C MET A 130 2.79 -11.19 -4.01
N PRO A 131 3.91 -11.56 -3.36
CA PRO A 131 4.49 -12.90 -3.46
C PRO A 131 3.50 -13.98 -3.04
N GLU A 132 3.54 -15.14 -3.70
CA GLU A 132 2.61 -16.26 -3.49
C GLU A 132 2.54 -16.68 -2.01
N GLU A 133 3.71 -16.74 -1.34
CA GLU A 133 3.84 -17.16 0.06
C GLU A 133 3.09 -16.23 1.05
N GLU A 134 2.86 -14.97 0.65
CA GLU A 134 2.17 -13.99 1.48
C GLU A 134 0.66 -13.93 1.19
N ARG A 135 0.22 -14.36 -0.01
CA ARG A 135 -1.15 -14.20 -0.49
C ARG A 135 -2.16 -14.89 0.42
N GLU A 136 -1.95 -16.18 0.72
CA GLU A 136 -2.89 -16.96 1.48
C GLU A 136 -3.17 -16.35 2.86
N ARG A 137 -2.09 -15.97 3.57
CA ARG A 137 -2.20 -15.32 4.89
C ARG A 137 -2.88 -13.97 4.82
N TYR A 138 -2.58 -13.19 3.78
CA TYR A 138 -3.20 -11.88 3.58
C TYR A 138 -4.69 -12.02 3.30
N ILE A 139 -5.08 -12.90 2.37
CA ILE A 139 -6.47 -13.19 1.99
C ILE A 139 -7.28 -13.62 3.21
N ALA A 140 -6.76 -14.59 3.99
CA ALA A 140 -7.44 -15.05 5.18
C ALA A 140 -7.72 -13.91 6.17
N LYS A 141 -6.73 -13.08 6.44
CA LYS A 141 -6.89 -11.93 7.36
C LYS A 141 -7.79 -10.83 6.81
N TYR A 142 -7.75 -10.59 5.50
CA TYR A 142 -8.65 -9.66 4.82
C TYR A 142 -10.11 -10.11 4.96
N LYS A 143 -10.39 -11.40 4.73
CA LYS A 143 -11.72 -12.00 4.91
C LYS A 143 -12.25 -11.86 6.34
N GLU A 144 -11.38 -12.05 7.35
CA GLU A 144 -11.75 -11.79 8.75
C GLU A 144 -12.20 -10.33 8.96
N TRP A 145 -11.48 -9.37 8.39
CA TRP A 145 -11.84 -7.95 8.48
C TRP A 145 -13.18 -7.66 7.80
N VAL A 146 -13.42 -8.18 6.62
CA VAL A 146 -14.70 -8.03 5.90
C VAL A 146 -15.85 -8.54 6.77
N GLN A 147 -15.70 -9.71 7.39
CA GLN A 147 -16.67 -10.26 8.32
C GLN A 147 -16.93 -9.34 9.53
N ILE A 148 -15.87 -8.78 10.13
CA ILE A 148 -15.98 -7.84 11.25
C ILE A 148 -16.73 -6.59 10.84
N LEU A 149 -16.40 -6.03 9.66
CA LEU A 149 -17.03 -4.81 9.16
C LEU A 149 -18.54 -5.00 8.93
N PHE A 150 -18.97 -6.07 8.27
CA PHE A 150 -20.37 -6.36 8.07
C PHE A 150 -21.11 -6.63 9.40
N ASN A 151 -20.49 -7.38 10.31
CA ASN A 151 -21.08 -7.63 11.63
C ASN A 151 -21.23 -6.34 12.47
N LYS A 152 -20.35 -5.38 12.34
CA LYS A 152 -20.48 -4.09 13.03
C LYS A 152 -21.52 -3.20 12.35
N HIS A 153 -21.54 -3.16 11.01
CA HIS A 153 -22.51 -2.37 10.25
C HIS A 153 -23.95 -2.86 10.47
N SER A 154 -24.19 -4.16 10.62
CA SER A 154 -25.52 -4.73 10.86
C SER A 154 -26.21 -4.21 12.12
N ARG A 155 -25.47 -3.56 13.03
CA ARG A 155 -25.99 -2.97 14.28
C ARG A 155 -26.42 -1.52 14.12
N ILE A 156 -26.14 -0.92 12.96
CA ILE A 156 -26.47 0.46 12.61
C ILE A 156 -27.89 0.49 12.03
N MET A 157 -28.62 1.55 12.34
CA MET A 157 -29.97 1.77 11.86
C MET A 157 -30.08 3.15 11.21
N SER A 158 -30.98 3.28 10.24
CA SER A 158 -31.38 4.56 9.65
C SER A 158 -32.82 4.88 10.02
N ALA A 159 -33.07 6.07 10.55
CA ALA A 159 -34.41 6.52 10.85
C ALA A 159 -35.32 6.60 9.62
N MET A 160 -34.71 6.76 8.42
CA MET A 160 -35.45 6.74 7.15
C MET A 160 -35.99 5.35 6.80
N ILE A 161 -35.29 4.30 7.23
CA ILE A 161 -35.66 2.90 6.94
C ILE A 161 -36.51 2.33 8.06
N THR A 162 -36.11 2.56 9.32
CA THR A 162 -36.76 1.94 10.50
C THR A 162 -37.88 2.80 11.09
N GLY A 163 -38.03 4.05 10.61
CA GLY A 163 -38.96 5.03 11.12
C GLY A 163 -38.35 5.90 12.24
N PRO A 164 -38.84 7.17 12.37
CA PRO A 164 -38.31 8.13 13.34
C PRO A 164 -38.87 7.92 14.76
N ALA A 165 -39.99 7.20 14.92
CA ALA A 165 -40.65 7.03 16.20
C ALA A 165 -39.80 6.24 17.19
N ARG A 166 -39.44 6.88 18.32
CA ARG A 166 -38.59 6.29 19.38
C ARG A 166 -37.21 5.81 18.87
N PHE A 167 -36.66 6.45 17.82
CA PHE A 167 -35.37 6.08 17.26
C PHE A 167 -34.24 6.18 18.32
N PRO A 168 -33.45 5.12 18.54
CA PRO A 168 -32.47 5.06 19.62
C PRO A 168 -31.15 5.79 19.26
N SER A 169 -31.19 7.12 19.10
CA SER A 169 -30.12 7.95 18.57
C SER A 169 -28.76 7.73 19.27
N ARG A 170 -28.72 7.74 20.62
CA ARG A 170 -27.48 7.52 21.38
C ARG A 170 -26.87 6.14 21.15
N ARG A 171 -27.70 5.08 21.07
CA ARG A 171 -27.23 3.73 20.78
C ARG A 171 -26.69 3.66 19.36
N ASN A 172 -27.42 4.26 18.41
CA ASN A 172 -27.02 4.24 17.00
C ASN A 172 -25.73 5.01 16.77
N GLU A 173 -25.53 6.16 17.39
CA GLU A 173 -24.27 6.92 17.37
C GLU A 173 -23.11 6.07 17.88
N LYS A 174 -23.30 5.36 19.01
CA LYS A 174 -22.28 4.43 19.52
C LYS A 174 -21.96 3.31 18.55
N MET A 175 -22.95 2.76 17.82
CA MET A 175 -22.74 1.71 16.83
C MET A 175 -21.99 2.26 15.60
N ASN A 176 -22.32 3.46 15.12
CA ASN A 176 -21.56 4.14 14.06
C ASN A 176 -20.11 4.32 14.46
N ASN A 177 -19.83 4.86 15.66
CA ASN A 177 -18.45 5.02 16.16
C ASN A 177 -17.68 3.69 16.22
N TYR A 178 -18.34 2.60 16.61
CA TYR A 178 -17.70 1.27 16.60
C TYR A 178 -17.41 0.75 15.19
N TYR A 179 -18.28 1.05 14.22
CA TYR A 179 -18.03 0.72 12.83
C TYR A 179 -16.89 1.57 12.24
N ASP A 180 -16.93 2.88 12.45
CA ASP A 180 -15.90 3.81 11.97
C ASP A 180 -14.51 3.48 12.53
N ASN A 181 -14.43 3.13 13.83
CA ASN A 181 -13.19 2.67 14.43
C ASN A 181 -12.68 1.39 13.75
N ALA A 182 -13.57 0.41 13.47
CA ALA A 182 -13.17 -0.82 12.80
C ALA A 182 -12.71 -0.57 11.35
N VAL A 183 -13.36 0.36 10.64
CA VAL A 183 -12.91 0.78 9.29
C VAL A 183 -11.51 1.39 9.35
N ASN A 184 -11.26 2.25 10.34
CA ASN A 184 -9.95 2.86 10.52
C ASN A 184 -8.87 1.83 10.91
N GLU A 185 -9.20 0.89 11.80
CA GLU A 185 -8.32 -0.23 12.17
C GLU A 185 -7.99 -1.13 10.98
N PHE A 186 -9.00 -1.46 10.16
CA PHE A 186 -8.83 -2.22 8.93
C PHE A 186 -7.88 -1.52 7.95
N ARG A 187 -8.12 -0.22 7.69
CA ARG A 187 -7.25 0.59 6.81
C ARG A 187 -5.81 0.66 7.32
N ALA A 188 -5.65 0.91 8.61
CA ALA A 188 -4.32 0.96 9.23
C ALA A 188 -3.58 -0.40 9.17
N TRP A 189 -4.30 -1.50 9.40
CA TRP A 189 -3.76 -2.86 9.24
C TRP A 189 -3.31 -3.09 7.79
N ARG A 190 -4.18 -2.80 6.80
CA ARG A 190 -3.91 -2.98 5.38
C ARG A 190 -2.68 -2.19 4.96
N GLU A 191 -2.63 -0.89 5.27
CA GLU A 191 -1.49 -0.03 4.96
C GLU A 191 -0.17 -0.55 5.57
N LYS A 192 -0.20 -0.96 6.84
CA LYS A 192 0.97 -1.50 7.55
C LYS A 192 1.48 -2.79 6.90
N VAL A 193 0.57 -3.71 6.56
CA VAL A 193 0.93 -5.00 5.97
C VAL A 193 1.47 -4.81 4.56
N LEU A 194 0.79 -4.02 3.71
CA LEU A 194 1.25 -3.74 2.34
C LEU A 194 2.63 -3.05 2.33
N LYS A 195 2.86 -2.08 3.21
CA LYS A 195 4.19 -1.46 3.39
C LYS A 195 5.26 -2.48 3.81
N SER A 196 4.91 -3.40 4.71
CA SER A 196 5.85 -4.44 5.15
C SER A 196 6.18 -5.42 4.03
N ILE A 197 5.20 -5.83 3.22
CA ILE A 197 5.39 -6.70 2.06
C ILE A 197 6.23 -5.99 1.00
N ALA A 198 5.87 -4.75 0.64
CA ALA A 198 6.62 -3.95 -0.33
C ALA A 198 8.10 -3.79 0.08
N ARG A 199 8.38 -3.56 1.37
CA ARG A 199 9.74 -3.50 1.88
C ARG A 199 10.48 -4.83 1.70
N ARG A 200 9.85 -5.98 1.99
CA ARG A 200 10.49 -7.29 1.81
C ARG A 200 10.76 -7.62 0.34
N ILE A 201 9.85 -7.25 -0.55
CA ILE A 201 10.06 -7.38 -1.99
C ILE A 201 11.28 -6.55 -2.42
N GLU A 202 11.35 -5.30 -1.96
CA GLU A 202 12.48 -4.42 -2.28
C GLU A 202 13.81 -4.94 -1.71
N GLU A 203 13.80 -5.43 -0.47
CA GLU A 203 14.99 -6.04 0.17
C GLU A 203 15.44 -7.32 -0.56
N ALA A 204 14.51 -8.10 -1.10
CA ALA A 204 14.80 -9.36 -1.82
C ALA A 204 15.29 -9.16 -3.27
N LYS A 205 15.15 -7.96 -3.86
CA LYS A 205 15.64 -7.71 -5.21
C LYS A 205 17.16 -7.91 -5.31
N PRO A 206 17.67 -8.47 -6.41
CA PRO A 206 19.11 -8.53 -6.71
C PRO A 206 19.75 -7.12 -6.69
N GLU A 207 21.00 -7.04 -6.27
CA GLU A 207 21.70 -5.75 -6.15
C GLU A 207 21.91 -5.04 -7.50
N ASP A 208 22.08 -5.78 -8.58
CA ASP A 208 22.15 -5.24 -9.95
C ASP A 208 20.84 -4.60 -10.37
N GLN A 209 19.70 -5.23 -10.06
CA GLN A 209 18.39 -4.65 -10.33
C GLN A 209 18.13 -3.39 -9.49
N LYS A 210 18.48 -3.40 -8.21
CA LYS A 210 18.40 -2.21 -7.35
C LYS A 210 19.24 -1.05 -7.90
N ALA A 211 20.47 -1.36 -8.32
CA ALA A 211 21.36 -0.36 -8.89
C ALA A 211 20.81 0.23 -10.19
N GLU A 212 20.21 -0.59 -11.05
CA GLU A 212 19.59 -0.12 -12.30
C GLU A 212 18.34 0.73 -12.03
N GLU A 213 17.46 0.30 -11.13
CA GLU A 213 16.28 1.08 -10.74
C GLU A 213 16.67 2.43 -10.12
N GLU A 214 17.72 2.45 -9.28
CA GLU A 214 18.26 3.67 -8.69
C GLU A 214 18.84 4.59 -9.78
N TRP A 215 19.56 4.03 -10.75
CA TRP A 215 20.06 4.78 -11.90
C TRP A 215 18.93 5.37 -12.74
N MET A 216 17.90 4.60 -13.06
CA MET A 216 16.74 5.09 -13.84
C MET A 216 16.01 6.22 -13.11
N ARG A 217 15.94 6.17 -11.79
CA ARG A 217 15.38 7.26 -10.94
C ARG A 217 16.24 8.53 -11.03
N VAL A 218 17.56 8.40 -10.96
CA VAL A 218 18.49 9.54 -11.09
C VAL A 218 18.43 10.12 -12.50
N LYS A 219 18.40 9.28 -13.52
CA LYS A 219 18.28 9.69 -14.92
C LYS A 219 17.01 10.52 -15.15
N ARG A 220 15.85 10.01 -14.70
CA ARG A 220 14.58 10.75 -14.77
C ARG A 220 14.67 12.11 -14.04
N MET A 221 15.29 12.13 -12.87
CA MET A 221 15.48 13.36 -12.11
C MET A 221 16.35 14.39 -12.87
N ILE A 222 17.35 13.93 -13.66
CA ILE A 222 18.16 14.79 -14.52
C ILE A 222 17.34 15.29 -15.72
N ASP A 223 16.53 14.44 -16.33
CA ASP A 223 15.71 14.79 -17.50
C ASP A 223 14.58 15.78 -17.15
N GLU A 224 13.96 15.60 -16.01
CA GLU A 224 12.82 16.39 -15.52
C GLU A 224 13.22 17.61 -14.66
N HIS A 225 14.52 17.94 -14.54
CA HIS A 225 14.92 19.05 -13.69
C HIS A 225 14.47 20.42 -14.25
N PHE A 226 13.89 21.24 -13.39
CA PHE A 226 13.50 22.61 -13.73
C PHE A 226 14.58 23.64 -13.35
N LEU A 227 15.32 23.39 -12.24
CA LEU A 227 16.35 24.28 -11.72
C LEU A 227 17.63 23.53 -11.45
N PRO A 228 18.78 23.93 -12.06
CA PRO A 228 20.08 23.29 -11.84
C PRO A 228 20.50 23.23 -10.37
N THR A 229 20.15 24.25 -9.57
CA THR A 229 20.46 24.29 -8.13
C THR A 229 19.76 23.15 -7.37
N ASN A 230 18.49 22.88 -7.66
CA ASN A 230 17.75 21.79 -7.01
C ASN A 230 18.29 20.41 -7.41
N LEU A 231 18.63 20.25 -8.69
CA LEU A 231 19.27 19.05 -9.20
C LEU A 231 20.60 18.82 -8.50
N TYR A 232 21.46 19.85 -8.43
CA TYR A 232 22.77 19.78 -7.74
C TYR A 232 22.60 19.34 -6.28
N ASN A 233 21.70 19.95 -5.52
CA ASN A 233 21.49 19.62 -4.11
C ASN A 233 21.06 18.16 -3.90
N LYS A 234 20.20 17.62 -4.79
CA LYS A 234 19.81 16.21 -4.75
C LYS A 234 20.97 15.27 -5.06
N LEU A 235 21.77 15.58 -6.10
CA LEU A 235 22.93 14.79 -6.47
C LEU A 235 24.05 14.90 -5.42
N GLU A 236 24.23 16.06 -4.78
CA GLU A 236 25.15 16.23 -3.65
C GLU A 236 24.76 15.33 -2.47
N THR A 237 23.48 15.20 -2.19
CA THR A 237 23.02 14.28 -1.14
C THR A 237 23.36 12.83 -1.46
N ILE A 238 23.21 12.41 -2.72
CA ILE A 238 23.61 11.08 -3.20
C ILE A 238 25.12 10.87 -3.06
N ALA A 239 25.92 11.88 -3.44
CA ALA A 239 27.37 11.84 -3.29
C ALA A 239 27.81 11.74 -1.82
N ARG A 240 27.18 12.50 -0.92
CA ARG A 240 27.44 12.42 0.53
C ARG A 240 27.10 11.06 1.15
N ASN A 241 26.21 10.30 0.52
CA ASN A 241 25.90 8.92 0.90
C ASN A 241 26.89 7.89 0.31
N GLY A 242 27.97 8.34 -0.36
CA GLY A 242 29.02 7.46 -0.86
C GLY A 242 28.68 6.69 -2.14
N LYS A 243 27.62 7.05 -2.88
CA LYS A 243 27.18 6.38 -4.11
C LYS A 243 28.03 6.78 -5.32
N VAL A 244 29.32 6.37 -5.34
CA VAL A 244 30.32 6.79 -6.35
C VAL A 244 29.90 6.41 -7.76
N ASP A 245 29.52 5.14 -7.99
CA ASP A 245 29.16 4.64 -9.33
C ASP A 245 27.96 5.36 -9.91
N LEU A 246 26.95 5.64 -9.07
CA LEU A 246 25.76 6.36 -9.47
C LEU A 246 26.07 7.82 -9.84
N ILE A 247 26.97 8.47 -9.08
CA ILE A 247 27.42 9.84 -9.37
C ILE A 247 28.27 9.87 -10.65
N ASN A 248 29.14 8.90 -10.89
CA ASN A 248 29.90 8.81 -12.14
C ASN A 248 28.97 8.67 -13.35
N LYS A 249 28.00 7.76 -13.30
CA LYS A 249 26.97 7.63 -14.34
C LYS A 249 26.19 8.95 -14.55
N ALA A 250 25.85 9.66 -13.48
CA ALA A 250 25.16 10.96 -13.58
C ALA A 250 26.03 12.04 -14.23
N ILE A 251 27.34 12.08 -13.91
CA ILE A 251 28.30 13.01 -14.51
C ILE A 251 28.45 12.75 -16.02
N GLU A 252 28.62 11.48 -16.42
CA GLU A 252 28.71 11.10 -17.84
C GLU A 252 27.43 11.45 -18.60
N TYR A 253 26.28 11.16 -18.02
CA TYR A 253 24.99 11.48 -18.63
C TYR A 253 24.76 12.98 -18.80
N VAL A 254 25.06 13.78 -17.78
CA VAL A 254 24.98 15.26 -17.89
C VAL A 254 25.98 15.79 -18.91
N ARG A 255 27.16 15.19 -19.05
CA ARG A 255 28.15 15.56 -20.06
C ARG A 255 27.58 15.34 -21.47
N SER A 256 27.04 14.17 -21.74
CA SER A 256 26.41 13.85 -23.03
C SER A 256 25.23 14.77 -23.35
N LEU A 257 24.41 15.13 -22.37
CA LEU A 257 23.31 16.08 -22.55
C LEU A 257 23.83 17.48 -22.85
N ASN A 258 24.93 17.93 -22.23
CA ASN A 258 25.51 19.24 -22.48
C ASN A 258 26.07 19.38 -23.90
N GLU A 259 26.55 18.29 -24.53
CA GLU A 259 27.04 18.28 -25.92
C GLU A 259 25.89 18.54 -26.92
N SER A 260 24.67 18.14 -26.60
CA SER A 260 23.50 18.29 -27.46
C SER A 260 22.71 19.58 -27.20
N ARG A 261 23.07 20.37 -26.17
CA ARG A 261 22.30 21.56 -25.73
C ARG A 261 23.02 22.87 -26.00
N VAL A 262 22.29 23.88 -26.44
CA VAL A 262 22.80 25.23 -26.60
C VAL A 262 23.25 25.87 -25.26
N LYS A 263 22.52 25.56 -24.17
CA LYS A 263 22.88 25.97 -22.82
C LYS A 263 23.11 24.74 -21.95
N PRO A 264 24.32 24.58 -21.40
CA PRO A 264 24.62 23.44 -20.55
C PRO A 264 23.81 23.46 -19.26
N ILE A 265 23.47 22.29 -18.73
CA ILE A 265 22.82 22.12 -17.42
C ILE A 265 23.72 22.70 -16.33
N PHE A 266 25.00 22.30 -16.35
CA PHE A 266 26.05 22.85 -15.49
C PHE A 266 27.22 23.33 -16.33
N THR A 267 27.71 24.54 -16.03
CA THR A 267 28.92 25.08 -16.66
C THR A 267 30.18 24.28 -16.25
N ASN A 268 31.24 24.33 -17.03
CA ASN A 268 32.50 23.57 -16.77
C ASN A 268 33.15 23.89 -15.41
N ARG A 269 32.85 25.04 -14.81
CA ARG A 269 33.37 25.47 -13.49
C ARG A 269 32.45 25.11 -12.33
N HIS A 270 31.27 24.51 -12.61
CA HIS A 270 30.29 24.22 -11.56
C HIS A 270 30.77 23.10 -10.63
N LYS A 271 30.42 23.18 -9.34
CA LYS A 271 30.77 22.19 -8.29
C LYS A 271 30.27 20.78 -8.60
N PHE A 272 29.28 20.61 -9.46
CA PHE A 272 28.73 19.34 -9.89
C PHE A 272 29.85 18.36 -10.34
N TRP A 273 30.83 18.84 -11.09
CA TRP A 273 31.93 18.02 -11.62
C TRP A 273 32.87 17.43 -10.55
N LYS A 274 32.76 17.94 -9.31
CA LYS A 274 33.54 17.45 -8.15
C LYS A 274 32.72 16.50 -7.25
N LEU A 275 31.51 16.13 -7.63
CA LEU A 275 30.67 15.26 -6.81
C LEU A 275 31.23 13.85 -6.66
N ALA A 276 31.96 13.34 -7.65
CA ALA A 276 32.67 12.05 -7.55
C ALA A 276 33.75 12.07 -6.48
N GLU A 277 34.52 13.18 -6.39
CA GLU A 277 35.53 13.38 -5.33
C GLU A 277 34.86 13.43 -3.96
N LEU A 278 33.73 14.14 -3.84
CA LEU A 278 32.99 14.22 -2.61
C LEU A 278 32.44 12.84 -2.17
N ALA A 279 31.96 12.02 -3.12
CA ALA A 279 31.47 10.67 -2.84
C ALA A 279 32.63 9.76 -2.33
N ASN A 280 33.78 9.80 -2.94
CA ASN A 280 34.98 9.06 -2.49
C ASN A 280 35.45 9.52 -1.09
N GLN A 281 35.47 10.83 -0.83
CA GLN A 281 35.78 11.35 0.50
C GLN A 281 34.78 10.90 1.56
N SER A 282 33.52 10.76 1.19
CA SER A 282 32.46 10.30 2.11
C SER A 282 32.68 8.83 2.49
N ILE A 283 33.05 7.97 1.54
CA ILE A 283 33.41 6.57 1.81
C ILE A 283 34.63 6.48 2.74
N SER A 284 35.73 7.23 2.43
CA SER A 284 36.91 7.23 3.26
C SER A 284 36.62 7.66 4.69
N LYS A 285 35.83 8.71 4.88
CA LYS A 285 35.40 9.16 6.22
C LYS A 285 34.53 8.13 6.95
N GLN A 286 33.71 7.40 6.21
CA GLN A 286 32.88 6.35 6.80
C GLN A 286 33.75 5.16 7.23
N ALA A 287 34.68 4.73 6.38
CA ALA A 287 35.65 3.67 6.71
C ALA A 287 36.54 4.05 7.90
N GLU A 288 36.97 5.31 8.00
CA GLU A 288 37.73 5.82 9.15
C GLU A 288 36.91 5.72 10.45
N LYS A 289 35.60 6.07 10.38
CA LYS A 289 34.70 5.96 11.53
C LYS A 289 34.44 4.51 11.95
N GLU A 290 34.24 3.60 10.97
CA GLU A 290 34.02 2.17 11.23
C GLU A 290 35.25 1.49 11.84
N ASN A 291 36.48 1.93 11.48
CA ASN A 291 37.72 1.45 12.05
C ASN A 291 38.07 2.06 13.41
N GLN A 292 37.33 3.10 13.83
CA GLN A 292 37.55 3.76 15.11
C GLN A 292 36.93 2.91 16.22
N LYS A 293 37.75 2.49 17.21
CA LYS A 293 37.27 1.71 18.35
C LYS A 293 36.31 2.56 19.20
N ASP A 294 35.20 1.95 19.57
CA ASP A 294 34.23 2.57 20.48
C ASP A 294 34.91 2.94 21.79
N VAL A 295 34.59 4.12 22.31
CA VAL A 295 35.10 4.60 23.60
C VAL A 295 34.00 4.44 24.64
N GLU A 296 34.32 3.69 25.70
CA GLU A 296 33.44 3.45 26.83
C GLU A 296 33.89 4.26 28.03
N ILE A 297 32.97 4.99 28.67
CA ILE A 297 33.19 5.82 29.82
C ILE A 297 32.22 5.38 30.92
N LEU A 298 32.73 4.87 32.03
CA LEU A 298 31.90 4.40 33.14
C LEU A 298 31.47 5.58 34.02
N PHE A 299 30.23 5.52 34.53
CA PHE A 299 29.71 6.40 35.55
C PHE A 299 28.97 5.59 36.62
N ASP A 300 28.64 6.17 37.76
CA ASP A 300 27.91 5.47 38.82
C ASP A 300 26.48 5.12 38.34
N GLY A 301 26.21 3.82 38.16
CA GLY A 301 24.93 3.27 37.67
C GLY A 301 24.82 3.08 36.16
N GLY A 302 25.96 3.09 35.43
CA GLY A 302 25.95 2.76 34.00
C GLY A 302 27.21 3.13 33.23
N ARG A 303 27.07 3.24 31.91
CA ARG A 303 28.18 3.59 31.00
C ARG A 303 27.70 4.42 29.83
N VAL A 304 28.58 5.26 29.32
CA VAL A 304 28.42 6.02 28.07
C VAL A 304 29.32 5.41 27.02
N ILE A 305 28.78 5.09 25.87
CA ILE A 305 29.50 4.53 24.73
C ILE A 305 29.48 5.54 23.58
N LYS A 306 30.66 5.95 23.12
CA LYS A 306 30.82 6.61 21.83
C LYS A 306 30.90 5.53 20.76
N ASN A 307 29.74 5.19 20.19
CA ASN A 307 29.65 4.19 19.13
C ASN A 307 29.91 4.88 17.80
N TYR A 308 31.13 4.72 17.27
CA TYR A 308 31.56 5.37 16.04
C TYR A 308 30.96 4.69 14.81
N SER A 309 30.81 3.35 14.84
CA SER A 309 30.24 2.59 13.73
C SER A 309 28.76 2.95 13.47
N GLU A 310 27.98 3.15 14.54
CA GLU A 310 26.57 3.53 14.45
C GLU A 310 26.36 5.07 14.46
N ASP A 311 27.44 5.87 14.57
CA ASP A 311 27.40 7.34 14.70
C ASP A 311 26.48 7.79 15.85
N ARG A 312 26.62 7.15 17.03
CA ARG A 312 25.76 7.41 18.21
C ARG A 312 26.56 7.60 19.51
N VAL A 313 26.09 8.50 20.35
CA VAL A 313 26.37 8.48 21.77
C VAL A 313 25.26 7.68 22.43
N GLN A 314 25.64 6.64 23.16
CA GLN A 314 24.72 5.72 23.85
C GLN A 314 24.95 5.78 25.35
N ILE A 315 23.88 5.88 26.12
CA ILE A 315 23.89 5.81 27.59
C ILE A 315 23.17 4.52 27.98
N VAL A 316 23.92 3.61 28.58
CA VAL A 316 23.42 2.34 29.11
C VAL A 316 23.40 2.44 30.62
N PHE A 317 22.20 2.27 31.19
CA PHE A 317 22.01 2.22 32.64
C PHE A 317 21.96 0.77 33.10
N ASP A 318 22.56 0.47 34.25
CA ASP A 318 22.54 -0.87 34.86
C ASP A 318 21.12 -1.29 35.30
N THR A 319 20.30 -0.31 35.69
CA THR A 319 18.91 -0.48 36.06
C THR A 319 18.04 0.55 35.35
N LYS A 320 16.73 0.34 35.33
CA LYS A 320 15.80 1.30 34.72
C LYS A 320 15.91 2.67 35.42
N PRO A 321 16.28 3.73 34.69
CA PRO A 321 16.41 5.07 35.28
C PRO A 321 15.08 5.61 35.79
N ARG A 322 15.15 6.49 36.79
CA ARG A 322 13.99 7.15 37.39
C ARG A 322 13.24 8.04 36.38
N PRO A 323 11.94 8.31 36.58
CA PRO A 323 11.14 9.10 35.64
C PRO A 323 11.68 10.50 35.35
N ASP A 324 12.31 11.15 36.36
CA ASP A 324 12.96 12.45 36.23
C ASP A 324 14.17 12.39 35.27
N VAL A 325 15.02 11.35 35.42
CA VAL A 325 16.14 11.10 34.52
C VAL A 325 15.66 10.81 33.11
N ILE A 326 14.61 9.99 32.94
CA ILE A 326 14.00 9.71 31.62
C ILE A 326 13.47 10.99 30.98
N SER A 327 12.86 11.88 31.74
CA SER A 327 12.37 13.18 31.27
C SER A 327 13.55 14.06 30.81
N ASN A 328 14.63 14.10 31.58
CA ASN A 328 15.84 14.84 31.24
C ASN A 328 16.54 14.31 29.98
N LEU A 329 16.64 12.98 29.86
CA LEU A 329 17.16 12.33 28.64
C LEU A 329 16.37 12.76 27.38
N LYS A 330 15.03 12.71 27.45
CA LYS A 330 14.16 13.14 26.33
C LYS A 330 14.33 14.63 26.02
N HIS A 331 14.40 15.45 27.04
CA HIS A 331 14.61 16.91 26.90
C HIS A 331 15.97 17.23 26.24
N ASN A 332 16.99 16.45 26.55
CA ASN A 332 18.32 16.56 25.92
C ASN A 332 18.43 15.79 24.57
N GLY A 333 17.31 15.36 23.97
CA GLY A 333 17.24 14.76 22.64
C GLY A 333 17.71 13.31 22.54
N PHE A 334 17.86 12.61 23.69
CA PHE A 334 18.10 11.17 23.68
C PHE A 334 16.80 10.41 23.47
N ARG A 335 16.88 9.31 22.71
CA ARG A 335 15.77 8.40 22.44
C ARG A 335 16.17 6.97 22.82
N TRP A 336 15.22 6.23 23.37
CA TRP A 336 15.42 4.83 23.71
C TRP A 336 15.53 3.96 22.45
N SER A 337 16.56 3.14 22.40
CA SER A 337 16.75 2.12 21.36
C SER A 337 16.64 0.72 21.97
N PRO A 338 15.58 -0.04 21.64
CA PRO A 338 15.46 -1.42 22.10
C PRO A 338 16.59 -2.33 21.60
N ARG A 339 17.08 -2.08 20.36
CA ARG A 339 18.16 -2.87 19.75
C ARG A 339 19.45 -2.84 20.57
N PHE A 340 19.80 -1.69 21.12
CA PHE A 340 21.03 -1.50 21.90
C PHE A 340 20.78 -1.47 23.41
N SER A 341 19.52 -1.58 23.85
CA SER A 341 19.14 -1.38 25.26
C SER A 341 19.76 -0.11 25.86
N ALA A 342 19.78 0.97 25.08
CA ALA A 342 20.47 2.23 25.42
C ALA A 342 19.63 3.46 25.03
N TRP A 343 19.83 4.54 25.75
CA TRP A 343 19.40 5.88 25.36
C TRP A 343 20.42 6.45 24.39
N GLN A 344 20.03 6.80 23.17
CA GLN A 344 20.96 7.21 22.14
C GLN A 344 20.62 8.55 21.48
N ARG A 345 21.66 9.24 21.03
CA ARG A 345 21.58 10.46 20.24
C ARG A 345 22.71 10.44 19.21
N GLN A 346 22.56 11.17 18.09
CA GLN A 346 23.61 11.26 17.07
C GLN A 346 24.93 11.75 17.67
N LEU A 347 26.07 11.16 17.26
CA LEU A 347 27.40 11.47 17.76
C LEU A 347 27.85 12.84 17.28
N THR A 348 27.62 13.86 18.09
CA THR A 348 28.04 15.25 17.88
C THR A 348 28.67 15.80 19.13
N ASN A 349 29.47 16.86 19.02
CA ASN A 349 30.00 17.55 20.20
C ASN A 349 28.90 17.97 21.16
N ASN A 350 27.77 18.49 20.65
CA ASN A 350 26.62 18.86 21.47
C ASN A 350 25.97 17.66 22.18
N ALA A 351 25.98 16.48 21.57
CA ALA A 351 25.49 15.28 22.22
C ALA A 351 26.37 14.87 23.38
N TYR A 352 27.68 14.99 23.23
CA TYR A 352 28.64 14.70 24.30
C TYR A 352 28.48 15.67 25.49
N TYR A 353 28.33 16.97 25.23
CA TYR A 353 28.01 17.92 26.29
C TYR A 353 26.62 17.67 26.93
N ALA A 354 25.67 17.15 26.21
CA ALA A 354 24.37 16.79 26.74
C ALA A 354 24.41 15.61 27.72
N VAL A 355 25.39 14.69 27.55
CA VAL A 355 25.64 13.59 28.50
C VAL A 355 25.90 14.14 29.91
N SER A 356 26.81 15.09 30.06
CA SER A 356 27.18 15.66 31.37
C SER A 356 26.06 16.45 32.09
N ARG A 357 24.92 16.67 31.40
CA ARG A 357 23.73 17.27 32.01
C ARG A 357 22.70 16.22 32.46
N VAL A 358 22.91 14.99 32.10
CA VAL A 358 21.96 13.90 32.39
C VAL A 358 22.47 12.93 33.43
N ILE A 359 23.84 12.73 33.45
CA ILE A 359 24.54 11.85 34.41
C ILE A 359 25.45 12.59 35.35
#